data_e463cda7ebddeafca9981541b1438829
#
_entry.id   e463cda7ebddeafca9981541b1438829
#
_cell.length_a   1.000
_cell.length_b   1.000
_cell.length_c   1.000
_cell.angle_alpha   90.00
_cell.angle_beta   90.00
_cell.angle_gamma   90.00
#
_symmetry.space_group_name_H-M   'P 1'
#
loop_
_entity.id
_entity.type
_entity.pdbx_description
1 polymer ?
#
loop_
_entity_poly.entity_id
_entity_poly.type
_entity_poly.pdbx_seq_one_letter_code
_entity_poly.pdbx_strand_id
1 'polypeptide(L)'
;YHRYRANLTELGIAYEGMLYRNVIEQLDTDQLKYDKYIFVGFNVLNKVESDFFRKLKDAGKALFYWDYDIFYTQQIKKHEAGEFLKRNLEEFPNELPESFFNTFKEPKKIRYISASTENAQARFLPGWIKAITNDHSQITVEKEKENAVVLCNEALLLPVLHSIPQEVKNVNITMGFPLAQTPVYSFINAVMELQTNGYHSDT
;
A
#
# COMPACT_ATOMS: atom_id res chain seq x y z
N TYR A 1 -30.43 -5.56 9.01
CA TYR A 1 -29.44 -6.16 8.12
C TYR A 1 -29.95 -7.45 7.48
N HIS A 2 -30.45 -8.45 8.26
CA HIS A 2 -30.98 -9.71 7.73
C HIS A 2 -32.10 -9.53 6.71
N ARG A 3 -33.09 -8.66 7.03
CA ARG A 3 -34.22 -8.37 6.14
C ARG A 3 -33.78 -7.69 4.83
N TYR A 4 -32.80 -6.77 4.92
CA TYR A 4 -32.21 -6.16 3.73
C TYR A 4 -31.53 -7.16 2.83
N ARG A 5 -30.72 -8.05 3.41
CA ARG A 5 -30.05 -9.13 2.67
C ARG A 5 -31.03 -10.08 2.00
N ALA A 6 -32.11 -10.46 2.70
CA ALA A 6 -33.15 -11.32 2.14
C ALA A 6 -33.83 -10.66 0.91
N ASN A 7 -34.19 -9.41 1.00
CA ASN A 7 -34.80 -8.67 -0.11
C ASN A 7 -33.86 -8.58 -1.32
N LEU A 8 -32.57 -8.34 -1.11
CA LEU A 8 -31.59 -8.32 -2.20
C LEU A 8 -31.47 -9.69 -2.89
N THR A 9 -31.49 -10.76 -2.09
CA THR A 9 -31.45 -12.14 -2.62
C THR A 9 -32.67 -12.44 -3.48
N GLU A 10 -33.87 -12.04 -3.04
CA GLU A 10 -35.10 -12.22 -3.82
C GLU A 10 -35.06 -11.44 -5.14
N LEU A 11 -34.45 -10.27 -5.15
CA LEU A 11 -34.29 -9.44 -6.35
C LEU A 11 -33.17 -9.92 -7.28
N GLY A 12 -32.40 -10.92 -6.87
CA GLY A 12 -31.24 -11.42 -7.67
C GLY A 12 -30.08 -10.42 -7.75
N ILE A 13 -29.98 -9.47 -6.81
CA ILE A 13 -28.94 -8.45 -6.76
C ILE A 13 -28.14 -8.59 -5.46
N ALA A 14 -26.86 -8.17 -5.52
CA ALA A 14 -25.97 -8.24 -4.36
C ALA A 14 -25.01 -7.03 -4.36
N TYR A 15 -24.67 -6.53 -3.17
CA TYR A 15 -23.52 -5.67 -3.01
C TYR A 15 -22.25 -6.53 -2.94
N GLU A 16 -21.09 -5.92 -3.23
CA GLU A 16 -19.80 -6.60 -3.40
C GLU A 16 -19.45 -7.56 -2.24
N GLY A 17 -19.55 -7.11 -1.00
CA GLY A 17 -19.26 -7.95 0.17
C GLY A 17 -20.24 -9.12 0.36
N MET A 18 -21.49 -8.99 -0.13
CA MET A 18 -22.46 -10.11 -0.14
C MET A 18 -22.08 -11.12 -1.22
N LEU A 19 -21.66 -10.65 -2.39
CA LEU A 19 -21.23 -11.50 -3.49
C LEU A 19 -20.02 -12.35 -3.07
N TYR A 20 -18.97 -11.71 -2.54
CA TYR A 20 -17.77 -12.42 -2.08
C TYR A 20 -18.09 -13.49 -1.02
N ARG A 21 -18.94 -13.14 -0.05
CA ARG A 21 -19.36 -14.12 0.97
C ARG A 21 -20.11 -15.31 0.36
N ASN A 22 -21.06 -15.05 -0.53
CA ASN A 22 -21.82 -16.12 -1.18
C ASN A 22 -20.91 -17.02 -2.01
N VAL A 23 -19.95 -16.46 -2.74
CA VAL A 23 -18.96 -17.23 -3.50
C VAL A 23 -18.17 -18.16 -2.57
N ILE A 24 -17.68 -17.64 -1.43
CA ILE A 24 -16.90 -18.46 -0.50
C ILE A 24 -17.79 -19.51 0.21
N GLU A 25 -19.00 -19.15 0.61
CA GLU A 25 -19.94 -20.11 1.23
C GLU A 25 -20.27 -21.31 0.30
N GLN A 26 -20.41 -21.03 -1.00
CA GLN A 26 -20.75 -22.04 -2.02
C GLN A 26 -19.53 -22.66 -2.70
N LEU A 27 -18.31 -22.23 -2.34
CA LEU A 27 -17.09 -22.72 -2.96
C LEU A 27 -16.94 -24.23 -2.79
N ASP A 28 -16.95 -24.93 -3.91
CA ASP A 28 -16.55 -26.32 -4.01
C ASP A 28 -15.07 -26.36 -4.46
N THR A 29 -14.22 -26.78 -3.54
CA THR A 29 -12.77 -26.85 -3.79
C THR A 29 -12.39 -27.88 -4.84
N ASP A 30 -13.22 -28.88 -5.09
CA ASP A 30 -12.92 -29.94 -6.06
C ASP A 30 -13.16 -29.47 -7.51
N GLN A 31 -13.99 -28.45 -7.69
CA GLN A 31 -14.24 -27.83 -8.99
C GLN A 31 -13.21 -26.75 -9.37
N LEU A 32 -12.27 -26.46 -8.49
CA LEU A 32 -11.23 -25.47 -8.77
C LEU A 32 -10.23 -25.98 -9.82
N LYS A 33 -9.87 -25.07 -10.74
CA LYS A 33 -9.05 -25.37 -11.91
C LYS A 33 -7.66 -25.89 -11.60
N TYR A 34 -7.06 -25.42 -10.52
CA TYR A 34 -5.66 -25.72 -10.17
C TYR A 34 -5.56 -26.62 -8.94
N ASP A 35 -4.53 -27.46 -8.91
CA ASP A 35 -4.25 -28.32 -7.76
C ASP A 35 -3.68 -27.55 -6.57
N LYS A 36 -2.97 -26.47 -6.84
CA LYS A 36 -2.35 -25.61 -5.82
C LYS A 36 -2.57 -24.15 -6.13
N TYR A 37 -2.81 -23.38 -5.08
CA TYR A 37 -2.94 -21.93 -5.05
C TYR A 37 -1.88 -21.37 -4.13
N ILE A 38 -1.08 -20.43 -4.63
CA ILE A 38 0.05 -19.83 -3.92
C ILE A 38 -0.32 -18.42 -3.51
N PHE A 39 -0.31 -18.14 -2.22
CA PHE A 39 -0.59 -16.83 -1.64
C PHE A 39 0.69 -16.18 -1.16
N VAL A 40 1.01 -15.00 -1.69
CA VAL A 40 2.29 -14.31 -1.43
C VAL A 40 2.05 -12.89 -0.99
N GLY A 41 2.72 -12.45 0.07
CA GLY A 41 2.83 -11.04 0.45
C GLY A 41 1.58 -10.42 1.09
N PHE A 42 0.62 -11.21 1.54
CA PHE A 42 -0.52 -10.71 2.30
C PHE A 42 -0.11 -10.28 3.72
N ASN A 43 -0.81 -9.30 4.30
CA ASN A 43 -0.60 -8.85 5.68
C ASN A 43 -1.92 -8.87 6.45
N VAL A 44 -2.83 -7.93 6.17
CA VAL A 44 -4.15 -7.89 6.79
C VAL A 44 -5.11 -8.71 5.95
N LEU A 45 -5.74 -9.69 6.58
CA LEU A 45 -6.79 -10.49 5.94
C LEU A 45 -8.16 -10.05 6.47
N ASN A 46 -9.10 -9.79 5.58
CA ASN A 46 -10.49 -9.67 5.97
C ASN A 46 -11.10 -11.05 6.22
N LYS A 47 -12.32 -11.07 6.75
CA LYS A 47 -12.97 -12.34 7.11
C LYS A 47 -13.19 -13.26 5.90
N VAL A 48 -13.56 -12.69 4.75
CA VAL A 48 -13.83 -13.46 3.53
C VAL A 48 -12.55 -14.09 3.00
N GLU A 49 -11.44 -13.35 2.99
CA GLU A 49 -10.12 -13.86 2.61
C GLU A 49 -9.65 -14.96 3.56
N SER A 50 -9.80 -14.76 4.88
CA SER A 50 -9.43 -15.78 5.86
C SER A 50 -10.25 -17.06 5.68
N ASP A 51 -11.57 -16.95 5.46
CA ASP A 51 -12.44 -18.09 5.24
C ASP A 51 -12.09 -18.82 3.91
N PHE A 52 -11.71 -18.07 2.88
CA PHE A 52 -11.23 -18.64 1.62
C PHE A 52 -9.91 -19.39 1.79
N PHE A 53 -8.92 -18.77 2.43
CA PHE A 53 -7.63 -19.40 2.70
C PHE A 53 -7.78 -20.68 3.52
N ARG A 54 -8.68 -20.66 4.52
CA ARG A 54 -8.96 -21.83 5.36
C ARG A 54 -9.53 -22.97 4.53
N LYS A 55 -10.54 -22.71 3.69
CA LYS A 55 -11.13 -23.74 2.83
C LYS A 55 -10.09 -24.37 1.91
N LEU A 56 -9.21 -23.57 1.29
CA LEU A 56 -8.16 -24.09 0.42
C LEU A 56 -7.07 -24.84 1.18
N LYS A 57 -6.72 -24.38 2.37
CA LYS A 57 -5.78 -25.07 3.27
C LYS A 57 -6.33 -26.43 3.67
N ASP A 58 -7.57 -26.48 4.13
CA ASP A 58 -8.22 -27.71 4.59
C ASP A 58 -8.36 -28.73 3.44
N ALA A 59 -8.55 -28.26 2.20
CA ALA A 59 -8.53 -29.08 1.00
C ALA A 59 -7.10 -29.45 0.53
N GLY A 60 -6.06 -29.03 1.23
CA GLY A 60 -4.66 -29.27 0.84
C GLY A 60 -4.24 -28.54 -0.44
N LYS A 61 -4.97 -27.51 -0.84
CA LYS A 61 -4.74 -26.78 -2.10
C LYS A 61 -4.06 -25.42 -1.93
N ALA A 62 -3.70 -24.98 -0.71
CA ALA A 62 -3.06 -23.71 -0.44
C ALA A 62 -1.60 -23.85 -0.02
N LEU A 63 -0.77 -22.92 -0.48
CA LEU A 63 0.60 -22.67 -0.04
C LEU A 63 0.75 -21.21 0.31
N PHE A 64 1.35 -20.90 1.47
CA PHE A 64 1.44 -19.54 1.99
C PHE A 64 2.89 -19.07 2.10
N TYR A 65 3.15 -17.89 1.57
CA TYR A 65 4.44 -17.22 1.61
C TYR A 65 4.25 -15.82 2.18
N TRP A 66 4.49 -15.70 3.49
CA TRP A 66 4.39 -14.43 4.22
C TRP A 66 5.72 -13.73 4.20
N ASP A 67 5.72 -12.43 3.92
CA ASP A 67 6.89 -11.56 4.04
C ASP A 67 6.85 -10.84 5.38
N TYR A 68 7.80 -11.14 6.26
CA TYR A 68 7.91 -10.57 7.59
C TYR A 68 9.35 -10.64 8.10
N ASP A 69 9.61 -10.02 9.24
CA ASP A 69 10.85 -10.28 9.99
C ASP A 69 10.49 -10.69 11.42
N ILE A 70 11.22 -11.67 11.95
CA ILE A 70 11.00 -12.20 13.30
C ILE A 70 11.18 -11.12 14.38
N PHE A 71 11.91 -10.04 14.07
CA PHE A 71 11.99 -8.89 14.94
C PHE A 71 10.61 -8.33 15.31
N TYR A 72 9.67 -8.28 14.37
CA TYR A 72 8.32 -7.76 14.60
C TYR A 72 7.36 -8.77 15.22
N THR A 73 7.57 -10.07 15.00
CA THR A 73 6.64 -11.12 15.43
C THR A 73 7.01 -11.75 16.77
N GLN A 74 8.30 -11.73 17.17
CA GLN A 74 8.79 -12.41 18.38
C GLN A 74 9.13 -11.47 19.54
N GLN A 75 8.95 -10.16 19.42
CA GLN A 75 9.27 -9.24 20.50
C GLN A 75 8.31 -9.37 21.70
N ILE A 76 8.88 -9.21 22.91
CA ILE A 76 8.15 -9.17 24.18
C ILE A 76 7.14 -8.00 24.20
N LYS A 77 7.52 -6.85 23.63
CA LYS A 77 6.59 -5.73 23.40
C LYS A 77 5.92 -5.93 22.05
N LYS A 78 4.59 -6.05 22.05
CA LYS A 78 3.80 -6.12 20.84
C LYS A 78 4.15 -4.96 19.92
N HIS A 79 4.67 -5.27 18.75
CA HIS A 79 4.90 -4.29 17.69
C HIS A 79 3.71 -4.35 16.72
N GLU A 80 3.10 -3.21 16.47
CA GLU A 80 1.90 -3.11 15.64
C GLU A 80 2.09 -3.73 14.25
N ALA A 81 3.27 -3.54 13.65
CA ALA A 81 3.61 -4.10 12.34
C ALA A 81 3.59 -5.65 12.28
N GLY A 82 3.75 -6.32 13.42
CA GLY A 82 3.74 -7.79 13.49
C GLY A 82 2.41 -8.40 13.93
N GLU A 83 1.42 -7.59 14.33
CA GLU A 83 0.22 -8.09 14.99
C GLU A 83 -0.63 -9.00 14.07
N PHE A 84 -0.88 -8.55 12.85
CA PHE A 84 -1.67 -9.34 11.89
C PHE A 84 -0.90 -10.56 11.40
N LEU A 85 0.37 -10.39 11.06
CA LEU A 85 1.25 -11.47 10.60
C LEU A 85 1.38 -12.59 11.60
N LYS A 86 1.48 -12.27 12.89
CA LYS A 86 1.57 -13.29 13.94
C LYS A 86 0.34 -14.19 13.94
N ARG A 87 -0.87 -13.62 13.87
CA ARG A 87 -2.12 -14.38 13.77
C ARG A 87 -2.21 -15.20 12.49
N ASN A 88 -1.79 -14.62 11.38
CA ASN A 88 -1.79 -15.29 10.08
C ASN A 88 -0.83 -16.48 10.08
N LEU A 89 0.37 -16.34 10.64
CA LEU A 89 1.36 -17.41 10.73
C LEU A 89 0.91 -18.58 11.63
N GLU A 90 0.13 -18.28 12.67
CA GLU A 90 -0.45 -19.32 13.54
C GLU A 90 -1.51 -20.15 12.79
N GLU A 91 -2.33 -19.52 11.96
CA GLU A 91 -3.40 -20.18 11.22
C GLU A 91 -2.94 -20.72 9.86
N PHE A 92 -2.08 -20.01 9.17
CA PHE A 92 -1.57 -20.31 7.83
C PHE A 92 -0.04 -20.33 7.84
N PRO A 93 0.60 -21.45 8.20
CA PRO A 93 2.04 -21.55 8.32
C PRO A 93 2.76 -21.17 7.03
N ASN A 94 3.91 -20.49 7.16
CA ASN A 94 4.75 -20.13 6.03
C ASN A 94 5.47 -21.38 5.47
N GLU A 95 5.56 -21.49 4.16
CA GLU A 95 6.30 -22.58 3.49
C GLU A 95 7.83 -22.41 3.61
N LEU A 96 8.30 -21.17 3.79
CA LEU A 96 9.71 -20.88 4.00
C LEU A 96 10.08 -20.98 5.48
N PRO A 97 11.29 -21.49 5.79
CA PRO A 97 11.76 -21.56 7.18
C PRO A 97 12.07 -20.17 7.76
N GLU A 98 11.93 -20.04 9.07
CA GLU A 98 12.15 -18.76 9.80
C GLU A 98 13.54 -18.14 9.56
N SER A 99 14.53 -18.94 9.19
CA SER A 99 15.89 -18.44 8.91
C SER A 99 15.95 -17.41 7.79
N PHE A 100 14.96 -17.38 6.90
CA PHE A 100 14.84 -16.37 5.83
C PHE A 100 14.39 -15.01 6.33
N PHE A 101 13.83 -14.92 7.54
CA PHE A 101 13.11 -13.77 8.05
C PHE A 101 13.80 -13.09 9.23
N ASN A 102 15.12 -13.11 9.29
CA ASN A 102 15.92 -12.54 10.39
C ASN A 102 16.99 -11.55 9.86
N THR A 103 16.61 -10.70 8.92
CA THR A 103 17.54 -9.75 8.30
C THR A 103 17.45 -8.34 8.88
N PHE A 104 16.40 -8.04 9.64
CA PHE A 104 16.19 -6.69 10.19
C PHE A 104 17.33 -6.26 11.13
N LYS A 105 17.94 -7.18 11.85
CA LYS A 105 19.07 -6.91 12.76
C LYS A 105 20.42 -6.76 12.06
N GLU A 106 20.51 -7.06 10.76
CA GLU A 106 21.74 -6.86 10.01
C GLU A 106 22.14 -5.39 9.99
N PRO A 107 23.46 -5.09 9.97
CA PRO A 107 23.94 -3.73 9.89
C PRO A 107 23.41 -2.99 8.66
N LYS A 108 22.88 -1.80 8.87
CA LYS A 108 22.34 -0.92 7.81
C LYS A 108 23.13 0.36 7.71
N LYS A 109 23.30 0.87 6.49
CA LYS A 109 23.88 2.19 6.28
C LYS A 109 22.76 3.24 6.46
N ILE A 110 22.74 3.90 7.62
CA ILE A 110 21.76 4.94 7.94
C ILE A 110 22.46 6.28 7.96
N ARG A 111 21.89 7.26 7.28
CA ARG A 111 22.36 8.66 7.28
C ARG A 111 21.22 9.57 7.71
N TYR A 112 21.44 10.31 8.78
CA TYR A 112 20.50 11.32 9.25
C TYR A 112 20.89 12.69 8.69
N ILE A 113 19.88 13.43 8.21
CA ILE A 113 20.04 14.76 7.66
C ILE A 113 19.04 15.68 8.36
N SER A 114 19.55 16.73 8.99
CA SER A 114 18.75 17.77 9.61
C SER A 114 18.66 18.97 8.68
N ALA A 115 17.49 19.54 8.52
CA ALA A 115 17.24 20.75 7.78
C ALA A 115 16.30 21.67 8.56
N SER A 116 16.40 22.97 8.33
CA SER A 116 15.64 23.97 9.08
C SER A 116 14.15 23.98 8.79
N THR A 117 13.75 23.46 7.62
CA THR A 117 12.35 23.37 7.21
C THR A 117 12.10 22.10 6.41
N GLU A 118 10.85 21.64 6.35
CA GLU A 118 10.45 20.48 5.51
C GLU A 118 10.76 20.71 4.02
N ASN A 119 10.58 21.93 3.53
CA ASN A 119 10.94 22.30 2.16
C ASN A 119 12.45 22.21 1.90
N ALA A 120 13.27 22.57 2.89
CA ALA A 120 14.72 22.40 2.81
C ALA A 120 15.11 20.89 2.79
N GLN A 121 14.37 20.02 3.48
CA GLN A 121 14.55 18.57 3.37
C GLN A 121 14.27 18.07 1.94
N ALA A 122 13.15 18.51 1.33
CA ALA A 122 12.83 18.16 -0.06
C ALA A 122 13.94 18.60 -1.03
N ARG A 123 14.48 19.79 -0.85
CA ARG A 123 15.59 20.34 -1.67
C ARG A 123 16.91 19.60 -1.50
N PHE A 124 17.08 18.79 -0.47
CA PHE A 124 18.27 17.97 -0.30
C PHE A 124 18.25 16.72 -1.21
N LEU A 125 17.08 16.32 -1.70
CA LEU A 125 16.89 15.10 -2.50
C LEU A 125 17.86 14.97 -3.69
N PRO A 126 18.14 16.01 -4.51
CA PRO A 126 19.10 15.92 -5.60
C PRO A 126 20.50 15.52 -5.15
N GLY A 127 20.94 16.08 -4.03
CA GLY A 127 22.26 15.77 -3.45
C GLY A 127 22.33 14.31 -2.97
N TRP A 128 21.25 13.82 -2.37
CA TRP A 128 21.14 12.42 -1.96
C TRP A 128 21.15 11.46 -3.16
N ILE A 129 20.32 11.72 -4.18
CA ILE A 129 20.29 10.92 -5.40
C ILE A 129 21.66 10.84 -6.05
N LYS A 130 22.36 11.97 -6.20
CA LYS A 130 23.73 11.99 -6.75
C LYS A 130 24.70 11.16 -5.91
N ALA A 131 24.59 11.20 -4.60
CA ALA A 131 25.47 10.46 -3.70
C ALA A 131 25.27 8.92 -3.78
N ILE A 132 24.06 8.45 -4.04
CA ILE A 132 23.78 7.00 -4.16
C ILE A 132 24.05 6.45 -5.55
N THR A 133 24.03 7.30 -6.59
CA THR A 133 24.29 6.88 -7.97
C THR A 133 25.77 6.84 -8.32
N ASN A 134 26.68 7.12 -7.36
CA ASN A 134 28.13 7.13 -7.55
C ASN A 134 28.56 7.81 -8.85
N ASP A 135 28.38 9.13 -8.88
CA ASP A 135 29.06 10.03 -9.77
C ASP A 135 29.01 9.75 -11.30
N HIS A 136 28.51 10.75 -12.07
CA HIS A 136 28.65 10.95 -13.51
C HIS A 136 28.12 9.87 -14.49
N SER A 137 27.71 8.71 -14.08
CA SER A 137 27.02 7.78 -14.97
C SER A 137 25.51 8.13 -15.03
N GLN A 138 24.94 8.04 -16.20
CA GLN A 138 23.50 8.17 -16.39
C GLN A 138 22.76 7.24 -15.42
N ILE A 139 21.74 7.76 -14.74
CA ILE A 139 20.87 6.95 -13.90
C ILE A 139 20.16 5.97 -14.83
N THR A 140 20.42 4.69 -14.69
CA THR A 140 19.75 3.65 -15.49
C THR A 140 18.36 3.37 -14.95
N VAL A 141 17.44 2.90 -15.78
CA VAL A 141 16.06 2.55 -15.38
C VAL A 141 16.04 1.49 -14.27
N GLU A 142 17.01 0.55 -14.28
CA GLU A 142 17.16 -0.45 -13.22
C GLU A 142 17.48 0.22 -11.88
N LYS A 143 18.41 1.17 -11.86
CA LYS A 143 18.77 1.91 -10.64
C LYS A 143 17.64 2.82 -10.14
N GLU A 144 16.80 3.36 -11.03
CA GLU A 144 15.62 4.14 -10.62
C GLU A 144 14.65 3.30 -9.79
N LYS A 145 14.43 2.04 -10.17
CA LYS A 145 13.52 1.11 -9.48
C LYS A 145 14.00 0.65 -8.09
N GLU A 146 15.29 0.76 -7.82
CA GLU A 146 15.89 0.37 -6.53
C GLU A 146 15.74 1.45 -5.45
N ASN A 147 15.24 2.63 -5.81
CA ASN A 147 15.16 3.77 -4.91
C ASN A 147 13.72 4.17 -4.63
N ALA A 148 13.42 4.44 -3.36
CA ALA A 148 12.13 4.94 -2.94
C ALA A 148 12.27 6.20 -2.08
N VAL A 149 11.39 7.18 -2.31
CA VAL A 149 11.23 8.36 -1.46
C VAL A 149 9.91 8.23 -0.72
N VAL A 150 9.99 8.12 0.60
CA VAL A 150 8.81 7.97 1.46
C VAL A 150 8.53 9.30 2.15
N LEU A 151 7.31 9.83 1.97
CA LEU A 151 6.87 11.07 2.57
C LEU A 151 6.01 10.80 3.79
N CYS A 152 6.46 11.24 4.97
CA CYS A 152 5.64 11.23 6.19
C CYS A 152 4.60 12.34 6.19
N ASN A 153 4.86 13.44 5.46
CA ASN A 153 3.92 14.54 5.22
C ASN A 153 3.62 14.62 3.73
N GLU A 154 2.40 14.24 3.34
CA GLU A 154 1.95 14.20 1.95
C GLU A 154 1.96 15.58 1.27
N ALA A 155 1.86 16.68 2.03
CA ALA A 155 1.94 18.03 1.50
C ALA A 155 3.31 18.34 0.83
N LEU A 156 4.33 17.54 1.12
CA LEU A 156 5.66 17.68 0.50
C LEU A 156 5.74 17.03 -0.90
N LEU A 157 4.69 16.43 -1.41
CA LEU A 157 4.72 15.79 -2.74
C LEU A 157 5.22 16.75 -3.83
N LEU A 158 4.63 17.92 -3.95
CA LEU A 158 5.03 18.90 -4.98
C LEU A 158 6.46 19.42 -4.78
N PRO A 159 6.87 19.88 -3.58
CA PRO A 159 8.27 20.24 -3.31
C PRO A 159 9.27 19.14 -3.68
N VAL A 160 8.95 17.87 -3.40
CA VAL A 160 9.79 16.73 -3.73
C VAL A 160 9.85 16.51 -5.24
N LEU A 161 8.71 16.52 -5.94
CA LEU A 161 8.67 16.37 -7.40
C LEU A 161 9.47 17.46 -8.12
N HIS A 162 9.35 18.71 -7.67
CA HIS A 162 10.15 19.83 -8.20
C HIS A 162 11.65 19.75 -7.89
N SER A 163 12.01 18.92 -6.90
CA SER A 163 13.42 18.72 -6.50
C SER A 163 14.04 17.49 -7.17
N ILE A 164 13.29 16.70 -7.92
CA ILE A 164 13.85 15.54 -8.63
C ILE A 164 14.80 16.03 -9.74
N PRO A 165 16.05 15.49 -9.81
CA PRO A 165 16.97 15.84 -10.88
C PRO A 165 16.42 15.48 -12.26
N GLN A 166 16.76 16.29 -13.29
CA GLN A 166 16.33 16.05 -14.68
C GLN A 166 16.89 14.74 -15.27
N GLU A 167 17.93 14.21 -14.69
CA GLU A 167 18.55 12.93 -15.06
C GLU A 167 17.66 11.73 -14.72
N VAL A 168 16.78 11.88 -13.72
CA VAL A 168 15.76 10.86 -13.38
C VAL A 168 14.62 10.95 -14.40
N LYS A 169 14.43 9.92 -15.20
CA LYS A 169 13.46 9.89 -16.29
C LYS A 169 12.12 9.29 -15.90
N ASN A 170 12.12 8.35 -14.97
CA ASN A 170 10.93 7.62 -14.57
C ASN A 170 10.67 7.79 -13.07
N VAL A 171 9.49 8.25 -12.75
CA VAL A 171 9.01 8.41 -11.38
C VAL A 171 7.63 7.78 -11.27
N ASN A 172 7.47 6.87 -10.32
CA ASN A 172 6.17 6.33 -9.97
C ASN A 172 5.65 7.00 -8.70
N ILE A 173 4.46 7.58 -8.77
CA ILE A 173 3.79 8.24 -7.65
C ILE A 173 2.62 7.38 -7.21
N THR A 174 2.67 6.85 -5.98
CA THR A 174 1.60 6.01 -5.41
C THR A 174 0.64 6.81 -4.51
N MET A 175 0.93 8.09 -4.29
CA MET A 175 0.12 8.99 -3.47
C MET A 175 -0.97 9.65 -4.30
N GLY A 176 -2.16 9.84 -3.70
CA GLY A 176 -3.19 10.70 -4.27
C GLY A 176 -2.85 12.17 -4.14
N PHE A 177 -3.36 13.00 -5.06
CA PHE A 177 -3.28 14.46 -4.95
C PHE A 177 -4.67 15.01 -4.60
N PRO A 178 -4.83 15.80 -3.51
CA PRO A 178 -6.13 16.32 -3.10
C PRO A 178 -6.75 17.20 -4.18
N LEU A 179 -7.95 16.86 -4.65
CA LEU A 179 -8.66 17.62 -5.67
C LEU A 179 -8.82 19.11 -5.29
N ALA A 180 -9.03 19.38 -3.99
CA ALA A 180 -9.16 20.74 -3.46
C ALA A 180 -7.92 21.63 -3.68
N GLN A 181 -6.76 21.05 -3.96
CA GLN A 181 -5.52 21.79 -4.23
C GLN A 181 -5.27 21.98 -5.74
N THR A 182 -6.19 21.56 -6.58
CA THR A 182 -6.06 21.69 -8.04
C THR A 182 -6.59 23.05 -8.54
N PRO A 183 -6.00 23.61 -9.60
CA PRO A 183 -6.53 24.82 -10.26
C PRO A 183 -7.97 24.66 -10.74
N VAL A 184 -8.37 23.45 -11.15
CA VAL A 184 -9.73 23.12 -11.60
C VAL A 184 -10.73 23.29 -10.46
N TYR A 185 -10.40 22.83 -9.26
CA TYR A 185 -11.25 23.00 -8.09
C TYR A 185 -11.41 24.50 -7.75
N SER A 186 -10.30 25.25 -7.72
CA SER A 186 -10.32 26.68 -7.46
C SER A 186 -11.19 27.42 -8.48
N PHE A 187 -11.07 27.08 -9.76
CA PHE A 187 -11.90 27.65 -10.83
C PHE A 187 -13.39 27.34 -10.62
N ILE A 188 -13.75 26.09 -10.37
CA ILE A 188 -15.14 25.70 -10.11
C ILE A 188 -15.69 26.42 -8.90
N ASN A 189 -14.92 26.50 -7.82
CA ASN A 189 -15.32 27.18 -6.59
C ASN A 189 -15.57 28.67 -6.84
N ALA A 190 -14.68 29.34 -7.57
CA ALA A 190 -14.87 30.75 -7.95
C ALA A 190 -16.13 30.95 -8.81
N VAL A 191 -16.42 30.06 -9.75
CA VAL A 191 -17.66 30.11 -10.54
C VAL A 191 -18.88 29.93 -9.64
N MET A 192 -18.85 29.00 -8.68
CA MET A 192 -19.94 28.79 -7.74
C MET A 192 -20.15 30.01 -6.84
N GLU A 193 -19.09 30.63 -6.35
CA GLU A 193 -19.13 31.86 -5.56
C GLU A 193 -19.75 33.04 -6.34
N LEU A 194 -19.37 33.21 -7.60
CA LEU A 194 -20.00 34.20 -8.51
C LEU A 194 -21.51 33.97 -8.68
N GLN A 195 -21.92 32.72 -8.80
CA GLN A 195 -23.35 32.38 -8.95
C GLN A 195 -24.15 32.61 -7.66
N THR A 196 -23.55 32.40 -6.49
CA THR A 196 -24.21 32.49 -5.20
C THR A 196 -24.22 33.93 -4.64
N ASN A 197 -23.12 34.66 -4.81
CA ASN A 197 -22.91 35.98 -4.22
C ASN A 197 -23.13 37.15 -5.22
N GLY A 198 -23.34 36.84 -6.49
CA GLY A 198 -23.49 37.84 -7.54
C GLY A 198 -22.15 38.44 -8.01
N TYR A 199 -22.23 39.25 -9.04
CA TYR A 199 -21.06 39.91 -9.65
C TYR A 199 -20.73 41.20 -8.90
N HIS A 200 -20.01 41.14 -7.81
CA HIS A 200 -19.48 42.32 -7.12
C HIS A 200 -17.99 42.50 -7.49
N SER A 201 -17.61 43.76 -7.76
CA SER A 201 -16.23 44.10 -8.20
C SER A 201 -15.15 43.98 -7.11
N ASP A 202 -15.57 43.66 -5.88
CA ASP A 202 -14.70 43.59 -4.70
C ASP A 202 -14.37 42.16 -4.27
N THR A 203 -14.63 41.17 -5.12
CA THR A 203 -14.25 39.75 -4.91
C THR A 203 -13.17 39.27 -5.86
#